data_481f3ee5ed64d1bb8553bd2ba8e89016
#
_entry.id   481f3ee5ed64d1bb8553bd2ba8e89016
#
_cell.length_a   1.000
_cell.length_b   1.000
_cell.length_c   1.000
_cell.angle_alpha   90.00
_cell.angle_beta   90.00
_cell.angle_gamma   90.00
#
_symmetry.space_group_name_H-M   'P 1'
#
loop_
_entity.id
_entity.type
_entity.pdbx_description
1 polymer ?
#
loop_
_entity_poly.entity_id
_entity_poly.type
_entity_poly.pdbx_seq_one_letter_code
_entity_poly.pdbx_strand_id
1 'polypeptide(L)'
;QKMDELGLSLSYSQKKNIVTANKQNAEQLGGEDAYLQRLASIGFDMDNYNNYQYVSACAQVLKDYYFGENGVSVPSDDELQKYFDDNYITAKHILILTKNPSTGETTRTDEEAKKEAQAVLDRLNNGEDFDALLTEKNEDAGEAQYANGYTFTEGQMVDEFYNAAKALQEGEVSGLVKSQYGYHIIKRCELNQDEFENMRDAIIAAVASEKGTAGSIDEMMQQWIDEADIQTTEAYDKITYDNTKDYLPADVQTVLNSDTSDDDGNAQTEDAQSE
;
A
#
# COMPACT_ATOMS: atom_id res chain seq x y z
N GLN A 1 19.86 8.42 -18.83
CA GLN A 1 19.60 7.86 -20.15
C GLN A 1 18.14 8.05 -20.56
N LYS A 2 17.11 7.47 -19.84
CA LYS A 2 15.70 7.57 -20.26
C LYS A 2 15.16 8.99 -20.31
N MET A 3 15.55 9.83 -19.35
CA MET A 3 15.24 11.27 -19.36
C MET A 3 15.74 11.96 -20.65
N ASP A 4 16.97 11.64 -21.06
CA ASP A 4 17.59 12.23 -22.25
C ASP A 4 16.91 11.78 -23.55
N GLU A 5 16.57 10.48 -23.63
CA GLU A 5 15.81 9.93 -24.77
C GLU A 5 14.46 10.62 -24.98
N LEU A 6 13.80 11.03 -23.88
CA LEU A 6 12.51 11.69 -23.87
C LEU A 6 12.64 13.22 -23.94
N GLY A 7 13.86 13.78 -23.94
CA GLY A 7 14.08 15.22 -23.88
C GLY A 7 13.67 15.87 -22.56
N LEU A 8 13.55 15.08 -21.48
CA LEU A 8 13.16 15.54 -20.15
C LEU A 8 14.39 15.98 -19.36
N SER A 9 14.22 16.92 -18.45
CA SER A 9 15.26 17.34 -17.52
C SER A 9 14.66 17.91 -16.25
N LEU A 10 15.41 17.90 -15.16
CA LEU A 10 15.00 18.60 -13.94
C LEU A 10 14.95 20.10 -14.19
N SER A 11 13.85 20.71 -13.79
CA SER A 11 13.69 22.16 -13.79
C SER A 11 14.66 22.84 -12.83
N TYR A 12 14.88 24.14 -13.00
CA TYR A 12 15.69 24.93 -12.06
C TYR A 12 15.16 24.82 -10.63
N SER A 13 13.83 24.85 -10.45
CA SER A 13 13.19 24.74 -9.15
C SER A 13 13.49 23.40 -8.48
N GLN A 14 13.39 22.27 -9.21
CA GLN A 14 13.68 20.94 -8.67
C GLN A 14 15.16 20.83 -8.25
N LYS A 15 16.10 21.30 -9.07
CA LYS A 15 17.52 21.33 -8.72
C LYS A 15 17.80 22.19 -7.49
N LYS A 16 17.15 23.37 -7.41
CA LYS A 16 17.28 24.27 -6.27
C LYS A 16 16.73 23.63 -4.98
N ASN A 17 15.63 22.89 -5.07
CA ASN A 17 15.02 22.24 -3.92
C ASN A 17 15.98 21.21 -3.27
N ILE A 18 16.74 20.45 -4.05
CA ILE A 18 17.76 19.52 -3.52
C ILE A 18 18.77 20.27 -2.66
N VAL A 19 19.35 21.36 -3.19
CA VAL A 19 20.33 22.17 -2.44
C VAL A 19 19.73 22.81 -1.19
N THR A 20 18.50 23.32 -1.31
CA THR A 20 17.81 23.97 -0.19
C THR A 20 17.45 22.97 0.92
N ALA A 21 17.00 21.77 0.55
CA ALA A 21 16.69 20.69 1.50
C ALA A 21 17.93 20.26 2.29
N ASN A 22 19.08 20.08 1.62
CA ASN A 22 20.34 19.76 2.29
C ASN A 22 20.76 20.83 3.31
N LYS A 23 20.63 22.12 2.94
CA LYS A 23 20.93 23.23 3.83
C LYS A 23 19.99 23.24 5.04
N GLN A 24 18.69 23.07 4.84
CA GLN A 24 17.71 23.03 5.92
C GLN A 24 17.96 21.84 6.87
N ASN A 25 18.28 20.67 6.33
CA ASN A 25 18.60 19.49 7.12
C ASN A 25 19.87 19.72 7.97
N ALA A 26 20.91 20.35 7.40
CA ALA A 26 22.09 20.72 8.13
C ALA A 26 21.79 21.72 9.27
N GLU A 27 20.99 22.76 9.00
CA GLU A 27 20.55 23.73 10.03
C GLU A 27 19.76 23.05 11.15
N GLN A 28 18.86 22.12 10.84
CA GLN A 28 18.06 21.39 11.84
C GLN A 28 18.90 20.45 12.71
N LEU A 29 19.96 19.86 12.17
CA LEU A 29 20.84 18.96 12.89
C LEU A 29 21.98 19.67 13.67
N GLY A 30 22.02 21.00 13.61
CA GLY A 30 23.02 21.78 14.38
C GLY A 30 24.29 22.13 13.59
N GLY A 31 24.26 21.99 12.27
CA GLY A 31 25.31 22.39 11.36
C GLY A 31 25.73 21.32 10.37
N GLU A 32 26.62 21.73 9.47
CA GLU A 32 27.09 20.87 8.37
C GLU A 32 27.81 19.61 8.88
N ASP A 33 28.65 19.72 9.90
CA ASP A 33 29.39 18.59 10.46
C ASP A 33 28.44 17.51 11.03
N ALA A 34 27.38 17.92 11.76
CA ALA A 34 26.40 17.00 12.28
C ALA A 34 25.58 16.34 11.17
N TYR A 35 25.30 17.09 10.11
CA TYR A 35 24.60 16.54 8.94
C TYR A 35 25.46 15.51 8.20
N LEU A 36 26.76 15.79 8.00
CA LEU A 36 27.71 14.84 7.39
C LEU A 36 27.84 13.57 8.23
N GLN A 37 27.94 13.69 9.57
CA GLN A 37 27.94 12.52 10.45
C GLN A 37 26.65 11.69 10.33
N ARG A 38 25.50 12.37 10.23
CA ARG A 38 24.22 11.67 10.03
C ARG A 38 24.17 10.94 8.69
N LEU A 39 24.64 11.56 7.61
CA LEU A 39 24.70 10.88 6.30
C LEU A 39 25.65 9.67 6.35
N ALA A 40 26.81 9.83 6.97
CA ALA A 40 27.77 8.74 7.12
C ALA A 40 27.20 7.57 7.94
N SER A 41 26.41 7.84 9.00
CA SER A 41 25.76 6.81 9.82
C SER A 41 24.77 5.94 9.04
N ILE A 42 24.29 6.43 7.89
CA ILE A 42 23.40 5.69 6.98
C ILE A 42 24.10 5.28 5.67
N GLY A 43 25.44 5.38 5.63
CA GLY A 43 26.26 4.91 4.52
C GLY A 43 26.41 5.86 3.35
N PHE A 44 26.13 7.17 3.51
CA PHE A 44 26.27 8.17 2.46
C PHE A 44 27.39 9.18 2.79
N ASP A 45 28.16 9.54 1.80
CA ASP A 45 28.83 10.84 1.73
C ASP A 45 27.92 11.88 1.04
N MET A 46 28.33 13.15 1.04
CA MET A 46 27.53 14.23 0.44
C MET A 46 27.34 14.07 -1.06
N ASP A 47 28.35 13.61 -1.79
CA ASP A 47 28.29 13.48 -3.24
C ASP A 47 27.37 12.32 -3.65
N ASN A 48 27.47 11.19 -2.98
CA ASN A 48 26.59 10.05 -3.20
C ASN A 48 25.15 10.37 -2.81
N TYR A 49 24.94 11.11 -1.72
CA TYR A 49 23.60 11.55 -1.30
C TYR A 49 22.99 12.55 -2.28
N ASN A 50 23.76 13.53 -2.75
CA ASN A 50 23.32 14.45 -3.79
C ASN A 50 22.94 13.71 -5.08
N ASN A 51 23.75 12.72 -5.49
CA ASN A 51 23.44 11.89 -6.65
C ASN A 51 22.16 11.07 -6.44
N TYR A 52 21.98 10.47 -5.26
CA TYR A 52 20.73 9.77 -4.90
C TYR A 52 19.51 10.69 -4.99
N GLN A 53 19.58 11.90 -4.42
CA GLN A 53 18.50 12.88 -4.51
C GLN A 53 18.21 13.30 -5.96
N TYR A 54 19.26 13.50 -6.76
CA TYR A 54 19.13 13.83 -8.18
C TYR A 54 18.43 12.71 -8.96
N VAL A 55 18.86 11.47 -8.78
CA VAL A 55 18.23 10.30 -9.41
C VAL A 55 16.79 10.13 -8.98
N SER A 56 16.51 10.31 -7.69
CA SER A 56 15.13 10.27 -7.16
C SER A 56 14.23 11.35 -7.78
N ALA A 57 14.76 12.57 -7.95
CA ALA A 57 14.03 13.64 -8.62
C ALA A 57 13.80 13.34 -10.12
N CYS A 58 14.76 12.71 -10.80
CA CYS A 58 14.58 12.24 -12.18
C CYS A 58 13.51 11.15 -12.28
N ALA A 59 13.49 10.21 -11.33
CA ALA A 59 12.46 9.17 -11.26
C ALA A 59 11.06 9.79 -11.06
N GLN A 60 10.95 10.84 -10.24
CA GLN A 60 9.68 11.56 -10.07
C GLN A 60 9.23 12.25 -11.38
N VAL A 61 10.14 12.89 -12.13
CA VAL A 61 9.80 13.49 -13.44
C VAL A 61 9.32 12.43 -14.43
N LEU A 62 9.96 11.26 -14.44
CA LEU A 62 9.51 10.15 -15.28
C LEU A 62 8.14 9.62 -14.83
N LYS A 63 7.94 9.49 -13.52
CA LYS A 63 6.64 9.11 -12.97
C LYS A 63 5.55 10.08 -13.41
N ASP A 64 5.78 11.39 -13.27
CA ASP A 64 4.81 12.43 -13.66
C ASP A 64 4.55 12.42 -15.19
N TYR A 65 5.58 12.18 -15.99
CA TYR A 65 5.46 12.08 -17.44
C TYR A 65 4.60 10.89 -17.89
N TYR A 66 4.81 9.74 -17.29
CA TYR A 66 4.07 8.52 -17.67
C TYR A 66 2.74 8.38 -16.95
N PHE A 67 2.68 8.69 -15.65
CA PHE A 67 1.57 8.35 -14.75
C PHE A 67 1.02 9.55 -13.96
N GLY A 68 1.47 10.79 -14.25
CA GLY A 68 0.87 12.00 -13.67
C GLY A 68 -0.55 12.21 -14.19
N GLU A 69 -1.23 13.27 -13.74
CA GLU A 69 -2.62 13.60 -14.06
C GLU A 69 -2.95 13.53 -15.57
N ASN A 70 -1.98 13.90 -16.44
CA ASN A 70 -2.08 13.78 -17.89
C ASN A 70 -0.94 12.94 -18.47
N GLY A 71 -0.52 11.92 -17.75
CA GLY A 71 0.61 11.08 -18.12
C GLY A 71 0.31 10.26 -19.39
N VAL A 72 1.35 10.03 -20.19
CA VAL A 72 1.20 9.38 -21.51
C VAL A 72 0.77 7.92 -21.43
N SER A 73 0.92 7.27 -20.28
CA SER A 73 0.50 5.89 -20.03
C SER A 73 -0.81 5.77 -19.26
N VAL A 74 -1.38 6.89 -18.80
CA VAL A 74 -2.66 6.87 -18.09
C VAL A 74 -3.79 6.69 -19.09
N PRO A 75 -4.66 5.69 -18.90
CA PRO A 75 -5.88 5.57 -19.69
C PRO A 75 -6.76 6.80 -19.55
N SER A 76 -7.60 7.09 -20.55
CA SER A 76 -8.54 8.21 -20.45
C SER A 76 -9.53 8.04 -19.29
N ASP A 77 -10.03 9.16 -18.76
CA ASP A 77 -11.02 9.12 -17.67
C ASP A 77 -12.26 8.30 -18.04
N ASP A 78 -12.73 8.39 -19.30
CA ASP A 78 -13.85 7.59 -19.79
C ASP A 78 -13.54 6.08 -19.73
N GLU A 79 -12.30 5.68 -20.00
CA GLU A 79 -11.87 4.30 -19.97
C GLU A 79 -11.73 3.78 -18.53
N LEU A 80 -11.18 4.61 -17.64
CA LEU A 80 -11.08 4.30 -16.22
C LEU A 80 -12.46 4.20 -15.57
N GLN A 81 -13.36 5.16 -15.89
CA GLN A 81 -14.73 5.15 -15.39
C GLN A 81 -15.48 3.90 -15.87
N LYS A 82 -15.34 3.58 -17.16
CA LYS A 82 -15.95 2.37 -17.72
C LYS A 82 -15.44 1.10 -17.02
N TYR A 83 -14.14 1.02 -16.75
CA TYR A 83 -13.58 -0.12 -16.03
C TYR A 83 -14.15 -0.23 -14.61
N PHE A 84 -14.28 0.92 -13.91
CA PHE A 84 -14.86 0.98 -12.58
C PHE A 84 -16.32 0.50 -12.60
N ASP A 85 -17.14 1.04 -13.52
CA ASP A 85 -18.56 0.68 -13.65
C ASP A 85 -18.75 -0.81 -13.97
N ASP A 86 -17.87 -1.40 -14.81
CA ASP A 86 -17.98 -2.77 -15.25
C ASP A 86 -17.47 -3.79 -14.21
N ASN A 87 -16.48 -3.42 -13.37
CA ASN A 87 -15.73 -4.37 -12.56
C ASN A 87 -15.90 -4.20 -11.05
N TYR A 88 -16.39 -3.04 -10.58
CA TYR A 88 -16.59 -2.79 -9.17
C TYR A 88 -18.04 -2.92 -8.77
N ILE A 89 -18.26 -3.29 -7.54
CA ILE A 89 -19.59 -3.42 -6.93
C ILE A 89 -19.58 -2.83 -5.53
N THR A 90 -20.73 -2.31 -5.09
CA THR A 90 -20.89 -1.85 -3.72
C THR A 90 -21.92 -2.72 -3.00
N ALA A 91 -21.60 -3.18 -1.79
CA ALA A 91 -22.50 -3.97 -0.97
C ALA A 91 -22.33 -3.65 0.52
N LYS A 92 -23.44 -3.71 1.25
CA LYS A 92 -23.50 -3.77 2.71
C LYS A 92 -23.72 -5.19 3.15
N HIS A 93 -23.36 -5.53 4.38
CA HIS A 93 -23.66 -6.85 4.91
C HIS A 93 -23.90 -6.86 6.42
N ILE A 94 -24.68 -7.83 6.87
CA ILE A 94 -24.80 -8.20 8.28
C ILE A 94 -24.02 -9.49 8.46
N LEU A 95 -22.96 -9.44 9.28
CA LEU A 95 -22.11 -10.59 9.59
C LEU A 95 -22.41 -11.10 11.00
N ILE A 96 -22.69 -12.39 11.11
CA ILE A 96 -22.75 -13.11 12.37
C ILE A 96 -21.53 -14.04 12.46
N LEU A 97 -20.58 -13.68 13.33
CA LEU A 97 -19.28 -14.32 13.45
C LEU A 97 -19.37 -15.72 14.08
N THR A 98 -18.58 -16.64 13.56
CA THR A 98 -18.20 -17.91 14.24
C THR A 98 -16.84 -17.80 14.90
N LYS A 99 -15.96 -16.93 14.36
CA LYS A 99 -14.61 -16.67 14.85
C LYS A 99 -14.29 -15.20 14.84
N ASN A 100 -13.59 -14.73 15.85
CA ASN A 100 -13.02 -13.39 15.84
C ASN A 100 -11.92 -13.32 14.76
N PRO A 101 -12.02 -12.40 13.77
CA PRO A 101 -11.04 -12.32 12.68
C PRO A 101 -9.64 -11.89 13.12
N SER A 102 -9.52 -11.19 14.25
CA SER A 102 -8.24 -10.70 14.78
C SER A 102 -7.53 -11.71 15.67
N THR A 103 -8.27 -12.47 16.50
CA THR A 103 -7.69 -13.42 17.45
C THR A 103 -7.79 -14.86 16.98
N GLY A 104 -8.66 -15.18 16.03
CA GLY A 104 -8.97 -16.55 15.57
C GLY A 104 -9.79 -17.36 16.57
N GLU A 105 -10.16 -16.78 17.72
CA GLU A 105 -10.95 -17.46 18.74
C GLU A 105 -12.38 -17.70 18.28
N THR A 106 -12.91 -18.88 18.63
CA THR A 106 -14.31 -19.23 18.36
C THR A 106 -15.23 -18.40 19.25
N THR A 107 -16.12 -17.62 18.63
CA THR A 107 -17.11 -16.78 19.34
C THR A 107 -18.37 -17.57 19.66
N ARG A 108 -18.78 -18.45 18.75
CA ARG A 108 -19.96 -19.35 18.88
C ARG A 108 -19.82 -20.55 17.94
N THR A 109 -20.64 -21.56 18.14
CA THR A 109 -20.71 -22.71 17.24
C THR A 109 -21.31 -22.32 15.88
N ASP A 110 -21.06 -23.12 14.86
CA ASP A 110 -21.60 -22.91 13.51
C ASP A 110 -23.16 -22.93 13.52
N GLU A 111 -23.74 -23.87 14.29
CA GLU A 111 -25.19 -23.99 14.43
C GLU A 111 -25.82 -22.76 15.11
N GLU A 112 -25.16 -22.22 16.14
CA GLU A 112 -25.63 -21.02 16.84
C GLU A 112 -25.57 -19.79 15.91
N ALA A 113 -24.44 -19.59 15.21
CA ALA A 113 -24.29 -18.51 14.25
C ALA A 113 -25.30 -18.60 13.12
N LYS A 114 -25.50 -19.78 12.55
CA LYS A 114 -26.50 -20.03 11.52
C LYS A 114 -27.91 -19.72 11.99
N LYS A 115 -28.27 -20.16 13.20
CA LYS A 115 -29.60 -19.91 13.77
C LYS A 115 -29.84 -18.42 13.99
N GLU A 116 -28.84 -17.69 14.47
CA GLU A 116 -28.93 -16.24 14.69
C GLU A 116 -29.02 -15.48 13.36
N ALA A 117 -28.20 -15.81 12.38
CA ALA A 117 -28.26 -15.24 11.03
C ALA A 117 -29.61 -15.54 10.36
N GLN A 118 -30.16 -16.74 10.54
CA GLN A 118 -31.50 -17.07 10.03
C GLN A 118 -32.58 -16.21 10.67
N ALA A 119 -32.52 -15.97 11.98
CA ALA A 119 -33.50 -15.10 12.65
C ALA A 119 -33.41 -13.65 12.12
N VAL A 120 -32.22 -13.14 11.78
CA VAL A 120 -32.07 -11.83 11.12
C VAL A 120 -32.67 -11.84 9.72
N LEU A 121 -32.37 -12.89 8.93
CA LEU A 121 -32.93 -13.03 7.59
C LEU A 121 -34.48 -13.13 7.59
N ASP A 122 -35.05 -13.83 8.58
CA ASP A 122 -36.52 -13.93 8.75
C ASP A 122 -37.12 -12.55 9.07
N ARG A 123 -36.46 -11.70 9.87
CA ARG A 123 -36.88 -10.33 10.14
C ARG A 123 -36.89 -9.48 8.87
N LEU A 124 -35.81 -9.58 8.05
CA LEU A 124 -35.74 -8.91 6.75
C LEU A 124 -36.87 -9.36 5.81
N ASN A 125 -37.14 -10.66 5.72
CA ASN A 125 -38.20 -11.22 4.91
C ASN A 125 -39.60 -10.77 5.38
N ASN A 126 -39.75 -10.40 6.64
CA ASN A 126 -40.96 -9.82 7.20
C ASN A 126 -41.04 -8.29 7.03
N GLY A 127 -40.09 -7.69 6.30
CA GLY A 127 -40.12 -6.27 5.93
C GLY A 127 -39.44 -5.33 6.90
N GLU A 128 -38.60 -5.83 7.81
CA GLU A 128 -37.80 -4.99 8.68
C GLU A 128 -36.66 -4.34 7.88
N ASP A 129 -36.31 -3.12 8.26
CA ASP A 129 -35.30 -2.33 7.53
C ASP A 129 -33.89 -2.92 7.68
N PHE A 130 -33.16 -3.03 6.54
CA PHE A 130 -31.83 -3.62 6.50
C PHE A 130 -30.83 -2.81 7.31
N ASP A 131 -30.81 -1.48 7.19
CA ASP A 131 -29.83 -0.62 7.85
C ASP A 131 -30.08 -0.56 9.38
N ALA A 132 -31.34 -0.71 9.81
CA ALA A 132 -31.68 -0.86 11.23
C ALA A 132 -31.11 -2.18 11.79
N LEU A 133 -31.30 -3.29 11.06
CA LEU A 133 -30.77 -4.60 11.44
C LEU A 133 -29.23 -4.66 11.36
N LEU A 134 -28.63 -4.01 10.38
CA LEU A 134 -27.17 -3.85 10.27
C LEU A 134 -26.62 -3.16 11.52
N THR A 135 -27.25 -2.06 11.95
CA THR A 135 -26.82 -1.34 13.16
C THR A 135 -27.00 -2.18 14.43
N GLU A 136 -28.07 -3.01 14.51
CA GLU A 136 -28.37 -3.83 15.69
C GLU A 136 -27.53 -5.11 15.79
N LYS A 137 -27.25 -5.76 14.65
CA LYS A 137 -26.81 -7.16 14.59
C LYS A 137 -25.45 -7.39 13.95
N ASN A 138 -24.92 -6.42 13.20
CA ASN A 138 -23.67 -6.63 12.51
C ASN A 138 -22.48 -6.74 13.47
N GLU A 139 -21.67 -7.76 13.29
CA GLU A 139 -20.45 -8.01 14.07
C GLU A 139 -19.16 -7.69 13.28
N ASP A 140 -19.28 -7.14 12.08
CA ASP A 140 -18.13 -6.63 11.36
C ASP A 140 -17.73 -5.24 11.89
N ALA A 141 -16.58 -5.18 12.59
CA ALA A 141 -16.05 -3.94 13.13
C ALA A 141 -15.64 -2.91 12.05
N GLY A 142 -15.41 -3.36 10.82
CA GLY A 142 -15.02 -2.51 9.68
C GLY A 142 -16.19 -1.71 9.11
N GLU A 143 -17.41 -2.22 9.19
CA GLU A 143 -18.60 -1.65 8.55
C GLU A 143 -18.87 -0.19 8.93
N ALA A 144 -18.57 0.20 10.17
CA ALA A 144 -18.79 1.57 10.65
C ALA A 144 -17.99 2.64 9.86
N GLN A 145 -16.94 2.24 9.16
CA GLN A 145 -16.12 3.13 8.32
C GLN A 145 -16.69 3.27 6.90
N TYR A 146 -17.64 2.42 6.51
CA TYR A 146 -18.18 2.32 5.16
C TYR A 146 -19.71 2.50 5.16
N ALA A 147 -20.16 3.67 5.58
CA ALA A 147 -21.61 3.98 5.72
C ALA A 147 -22.42 3.71 4.43
N ASN A 148 -21.78 3.87 3.25
CA ASN A 148 -22.39 3.58 1.95
C ASN A 148 -22.19 2.13 1.48
N GLY A 149 -21.55 1.29 2.31
CA GLY A 149 -21.13 -0.07 1.96
C GLY A 149 -19.71 -0.15 1.43
N TYR A 150 -19.18 -1.36 1.36
CA TYR A 150 -17.88 -1.66 0.78
C TYR A 150 -17.98 -1.61 -0.74
N THR A 151 -17.07 -0.88 -1.39
CA THR A 151 -16.87 -0.92 -2.84
C THR A 151 -15.65 -1.77 -3.13
N PHE A 152 -15.78 -2.77 -3.99
CA PHE A 152 -14.73 -3.78 -4.22
C PHE A 152 -14.87 -4.43 -5.59
N THR A 153 -13.78 -5.06 -6.04
CA THR A 153 -13.73 -5.90 -7.24
C THR A 153 -13.31 -7.33 -6.88
N GLU A 154 -13.22 -8.20 -7.88
CA GLU A 154 -12.81 -9.59 -7.74
C GLU A 154 -11.45 -9.72 -7.02
N GLY A 155 -11.36 -10.67 -6.09
CA GLY A 155 -10.15 -10.92 -5.30
C GLY A 155 -9.95 -10.03 -4.08
N GLN A 156 -10.76 -8.99 -3.87
CA GLN A 156 -10.67 -8.12 -2.68
C GLN A 156 -11.50 -8.61 -1.49
N MET A 157 -12.49 -9.45 -1.75
CA MET A 157 -13.32 -10.10 -0.72
C MET A 157 -13.17 -11.61 -0.82
N VAL A 158 -13.58 -12.33 0.22
CA VAL A 158 -13.65 -13.80 0.15
C VAL A 158 -14.62 -14.23 -0.95
N ASP A 159 -14.28 -15.30 -1.65
CA ASP A 159 -14.98 -15.73 -2.86
C ASP A 159 -16.48 -15.90 -2.66
N GLU A 160 -16.87 -16.46 -1.53
CA GLU A 160 -18.29 -16.69 -1.21
C GLU A 160 -19.07 -15.38 -1.10
N PHE A 161 -18.46 -14.35 -0.50
CA PHE A 161 -19.05 -13.01 -0.39
C PHE A 161 -19.13 -12.33 -1.76
N TYR A 162 -17.99 -12.29 -2.49
CA TYR A 162 -17.93 -11.66 -3.82
C TYR A 162 -18.95 -12.28 -4.78
N ASN A 163 -18.97 -13.60 -4.90
CA ASN A 163 -19.88 -14.30 -5.82
C ASN A 163 -21.35 -14.07 -5.44
N ALA A 164 -21.67 -14.06 -4.16
CA ALA A 164 -23.03 -13.77 -3.71
C ALA A 164 -23.44 -12.32 -4.02
N ALA A 165 -22.58 -11.34 -3.70
CA ALA A 165 -22.83 -9.93 -4.00
C ALA A 165 -22.97 -9.67 -5.50
N LYS A 166 -22.11 -10.31 -6.33
CA LYS A 166 -22.14 -10.19 -7.80
C LYS A 166 -23.41 -10.75 -8.43
N ALA A 167 -23.98 -11.79 -7.82
CA ALA A 167 -25.22 -12.42 -8.33
C ALA A 167 -26.49 -11.61 -8.05
N LEU A 168 -26.44 -10.66 -7.12
CA LEU A 168 -27.57 -9.81 -6.75
C LEU A 168 -27.71 -8.62 -7.71
N GLN A 169 -28.95 -8.21 -7.94
CA GLN A 169 -29.26 -6.92 -8.52
C GLN A 169 -29.20 -5.82 -7.44
N GLU A 170 -29.03 -4.57 -7.85
CA GLU A 170 -29.06 -3.44 -6.93
C GLU A 170 -30.35 -3.41 -6.12
N GLY A 171 -30.23 -3.22 -4.81
CA GLY A 171 -31.31 -3.27 -3.85
C GLY A 171 -31.68 -4.67 -3.36
N GLU A 172 -31.24 -5.74 -4.01
CA GLU A 172 -31.52 -7.10 -3.57
C GLU A 172 -30.69 -7.50 -2.34
N VAL A 173 -31.29 -8.41 -1.53
CA VAL A 173 -30.68 -9.01 -0.35
C VAL A 173 -30.48 -10.50 -0.57
N SER A 174 -29.32 -11.01 -0.20
CA SER A 174 -28.99 -12.43 -0.32
C SER A 174 -29.74 -13.31 0.69
N GLY A 175 -29.69 -14.62 0.48
CA GLY A 175 -29.86 -15.59 1.56
C GLY A 175 -28.64 -15.61 2.49
N LEU A 176 -28.54 -16.67 3.33
CA LEU A 176 -27.36 -16.88 4.17
C LEU A 176 -26.16 -17.29 3.30
N VAL A 177 -25.10 -16.53 3.39
CA VAL A 177 -23.81 -16.79 2.72
C VAL A 177 -22.79 -17.16 3.79
N LYS A 178 -22.26 -18.38 3.72
CA LYS A 178 -21.25 -18.86 4.67
C LYS A 178 -19.85 -18.59 4.15
N SER A 179 -19.00 -18.02 5.00
CA SER A 179 -17.56 -17.86 4.78
C SER A 179 -16.76 -18.45 5.96
N GLN A 180 -15.44 -18.31 5.90
CA GLN A 180 -14.56 -18.66 7.01
C GLN A 180 -14.78 -17.85 8.29
N TYR A 181 -15.41 -16.66 8.21
CA TYR A 181 -15.69 -15.77 9.33
C TYR A 181 -17.03 -16.05 10.02
N GLY A 182 -18.01 -16.56 9.28
CA GLY A 182 -19.35 -16.79 9.77
C GLY A 182 -20.40 -16.75 8.68
N TYR A 183 -21.56 -16.21 9.00
CA TYR A 183 -22.69 -16.08 8.08
C TYR A 183 -22.96 -14.62 7.75
N HIS A 184 -23.00 -14.32 6.46
CA HIS A 184 -23.30 -13.00 5.92
C HIS A 184 -24.71 -12.97 5.35
N ILE A 185 -25.40 -11.84 5.50
CA ILE A 185 -26.59 -11.45 4.74
C ILE A 185 -26.18 -10.19 3.99
N ILE A 186 -26.13 -10.23 2.68
CA ILE A 186 -25.52 -9.21 1.83
C ILE A 186 -26.62 -8.44 1.10
N LYS A 187 -26.55 -7.11 1.12
CA LYS A 187 -27.39 -6.22 0.31
C LYS A 187 -26.55 -5.57 -0.76
N ARG A 188 -26.89 -5.81 -2.03
CA ARG A 188 -26.29 -5.11 -3.15
C ARG A 188 -26.75 -3.65 -3.14
N CYS A 189 -25.82 -2.70 -3.18
CA CYS A 189 -26.09 -1.28 -3.27
C CYS A 189 -25.84 -0.77 -4.70
N GLU A 190 -26.35 0.43 -5.02
CA GLU A 190 -25.84 1.19 -6.16
C GLU A 190 -24.32 1.34 -6.04
N LEU A 191 -23.60 1.31 -7.16
CA LEU A 191 -22.15 1.51 -7.17
C LEU A 191 -21.81 2.89 -6.60
N ASN A 192 -21.03 2.91 -5.53
CA ASN A 192 -20.62 4.15 -4.89
C ASN A 192 -19.58 4.89 -5.75
N GLN A 193 -20.04 5.85 -6.54
CA GLN A 193 -19.20 6.63 -7.45
C GLN A 193 -18.17 7.51 -6.72
N ASP A 194 -18.39 7.85 -5.44
CA ASP A 194 -17.44 8.63 -4.64
C ASP A 194 -16.12 7.87 -4.38
N GLU A 195 -16.12 6.53 -4.54
CA GLU A 195 -14.94 5.69 -4.40
C GLU A 195 -14.04 5.65 -5.65
N PHE A 196 -14.51 6.14 -6.79
CA PHE A 196 -13.74 6.11 -8.04
C PHE A 196 -12.36 6.74 -7.90
N GLU A 197 -12.29 7.95 -7.34
CA GLU A 197 -11.01 8.66 -7.16
C GLU A 197 -10.10 7.96 -6.14
N ASN A 198 -10.67 7.38 -5.08
CA ASN A 198 -9.91 6.61 -4.08
C ASN A 198 -9.29 5.34 -4.68
N MET A 199 -9.90 4.78 -5.72
CA MET A 199 -9.47 3.54 -6.39
C MET A 199 -8.73 3.78 -7.70
N ARG A 200 -8.54 5.04 -8.10
CA ARG A 200 -8.01 5.43 -9.41
C ARG A 200 -6.68 4.73 -9.75
N ASP A 201 -5.73 4.71 -8.82
CA ASP A 201 -4.42 4.08 -9.04
C ASP A 201 -4.56 2.55 -9.26
N ALA A 202 -5.43 1.90 -8.51
CA ALA A 202 -5.71 0.47 -8.67
C ALA A 202 -6.39 0.18 -10.02
N ILE A 203 -7.30 1.06 -10.46
CA ILE A 203 -7.97 0.95 -11.75
C ILE A 203 -6.95 1.14 -12.90
N ILE A 204 -6.05 2.12 -12.80
CA ILE A 204 -4.98 2.32 -13.79
C ILE A 204 -4.13 1.05 -13.91
N ALA A 205 -3.71 0.47 -12.79
CA ALA A 205 -2.92 -0.75 -12.78
C ALA A 205 -3.67 -1.93 -13.41
N ALA A 206 -4.96 -2.07 -13.11
CA ALA A 206 -5.79 -3.14 -13.65
C ALA A 206 -5.99 -3.01 -15.17
N VAL A 207 -6.32 -1.81 -15.66
CA VAL A 207 -6.46 -1.52 -17.10
C VAL A 207 -5.14 -1.74 -17.84
N ALA A 208 -4.01 -1.32 -17.24
CA ALA A 208 -2.69 -1.56 -17.81
C ALA A 208 -2.37 -3.06 -17.90
N SER A 209 -2.70 -3.82 -16.86
CA SER A 209 -2.52 -5.28 -16.84
C SER A 209 -3.34 -5.96 -17.94
N GLU A 210 -4.60 -5.56 -18.14
CA GLU A 210 -5.43 -6.09 -19.23
C GLU A 210 -4.85 -5.79 -20.62
N LYS A 211 -4.22 -4.64 -20.78
CA LYS A 211 -3.56 -4.24 -22.03
C LYS A 211 -2.15 -4.84 -22.19
N GLY A 212 -1.63 -5.51 -21.18
CA GLY A 212 -0.25 -6.00 -21.17
C GLY A 212 0.79 -4.88 -21.17
N THR A 213 0.47 -3.73 -20.53
CA THR A 213 1.36 -2.58 -20.36
C THR A 213 1.69 -2.38 -18.89
N ALA A 214 2.76 -1.63 -18.59
CA ALA A 214 3.09 -1.29 -17.20
C ALA A 214 2.00 -0.36 -16.61
N GLY A 215 1.53 -0.69 -15.42
CA GLY A 215 0.54 0.10 -14.67
C GLY A 215 1.16 1.08 -13.67
N SER A 216 2.49 1.01 -13.50
CA SER A 216 3.23 1.89 -12.59
C SER A 216 4.62 2.21 -13.12
N ILE A 217 5.24 3.26 -12.58
CA ILE A 217 6.63 3.60 -12.91
C ILE A 217 7.60 2.51 -12.45
N ASP A 218 7.31 1.83 -11.35
CA ASP A 218 8.18 0.78 -10.81
C ASP A 218 8.20 -0.44 -11.72
N GLU A 219 7.05 -0.88 -12.24
CA GLU A 219 6.98 -1.93 -13.26
C GLU A 219 7.70 -1.54 -14.54
N MET A 220 7.52 -0.29 -14.99
CA MET A 220 8.20 0.21 -16.18
C MET A 220 9.71 0.31 -15.97
N MET A 221 10.17 0.75 -14.82
CA MET A 221 11.60 0.76 -14.47
C MET A 221 12.19 -0.66 -14.43
N GLN A 222 11.45 -1.62 -13.88
CA GLN A 222 11.87 -3.01 -13.87
C GLN A 222 12.01 -3.57 -15.30
N GLN A 223 11.05 -3.28 -16.19
CA GLN A 223 11.16 -3.66 -17.60
C GLN A 223 12.40 -3.06 -18.26
N TRP A 224 12.70 -1.78 -18.00
CA TRP A 224 13.91 -1.16 -18.55
C TRP A 224 15.21 -1.76 -17.98
N ILE A 225 15.21 -2.18 -16.73
CA ILE A 225 16.34 -2.89 -16.11
C ILE A 225 16.51 -4.27 -16.76
N ASP A 226 15.43 -5.01 -16.97
CA ASP A 226 15.45 -6.34 -17.58
C ASP A 226 15.88 -6.29 -19.05
N GLU A 227 15.53 -5.22 -19.77
CA GLU A 227 15.94 -4.97 -21.16
C GLU A 227 17.35 -4.42 -21.29
N ALA A 228 17.92 -3.89 -20.20
CA ALA A 228 19.25 -3.28 -20.22
C ALA A 228 20.34 -4.36 -20.24
N ASP A 229 21.34 -4.18 -21.12
CA ASP A 229 22.58 -4.99 -21.10
C ASP A 229 23.48 -4.51 -19.94
N ILE A 230 23.14 -4.92 -18.71
CA ILE A 230 23.88 -4.55 -17.51
C ILE A 230 25.11 -5.47 -17.40
N GLN A 231 26.29 -4.90 -17.62
CA GLN A 231 27.55 -5.61 -17.43
C GLN A 231 28.14 -5.26 -16.06
N THR A 232 28.28 -6.26 -15.21
CA THR A 232 28.94 -6.13 -13.92
C THR A 232 30.42 -6.44 -14.03
N THR A 233 31.23 -5.91 -13.12
CA THR A 233 32.64 -6.25 -13.00
C THR A 233 32.84 -7.34 -11.94
N GLU A 234 33.99 -8.05 -12.00
CA GLU A 234 34.32 -9.01 -10.93
C GLU A 234 34.35 -8.39 -9.53
N ALA A 235 34.60 -7.09 -9.42
CA ALA A 235 34.54 -6.37 -8.15
C ALA A 235 33.12 -6.22 -7.67
N TYR A 236 32.18 -5.87 -8.58
CA TYR A 236 30.74 -5.77 -8.26
C TYR A 236 30.17 -7.12 -7.83
N ASP A 237 30.52 -8.20 -8.51
CA ASP A 237 30.03 -9.54 -8.24
C ASP A 237 30.45 -10.08 -6.85
N LYS A 238 31.47 -9.46 -6.23
CA LYS A 238 31.93 -9.77 -4.86
C LYS A 238 31.20 -8.98 -3.79
N ILE A 239 30.42 -7.95 -4.15
CA ILE A 239 29.68 -7.16 -3.19
C ILE A 239 28.47 -7.98 -2.72
N THR A 240 28.37 -8.15 -1.40
CA THR A 240 27.23 -8.81 -0.73
C THR A 240 26.66 -7.85 0.29
N TYR A 241 25.47 -8.14 0.80
CA TYR A 241 24.88 -7.35 1.88
C TYR A 241 25.83 -7.19 3.08
N ASP A 242 26.50 -8.27 3.47
CA ASP A 242 27.38 -8.29 4.64
C ASP A 242 28.68 -7.49 4.47
N ASN A 243 29.18 -7.36 3.23
CA ASN A 243 30.42 -6.66 2.94
C ASN A 243 30.23 -5.30 2.25
N THR A 244 28.98 -4.84 2.05
CA THR A 244 28.70 -3.58 1.36
C THR A 244 29.45 -2.41 1.99
N LYS A 245 29.56 -2.37 3.32
CA LYS A 245 30.27 -1.33 4.08
C LYS A 245 31.77 -1.21 3.71
N ASP A 246 32.41 -2.30 3.24
CA ASP A 246 33.84 -2.33 2.90
C ASP A 246 34.12 -1.57 1.59
N TYR A 247 33.08 -1.29 0.80
CA TYR A 247 33.15 -0.57 -0.48
C TYR A 247 32.71 0.90 -0.38
N LEU A 248 32.35 1.36 0.83
CA LEU A 248 32.02 2.76 1.06
C LEU A 248 33.29 3.63 1.09
N PRO A 249 33.20 4.95 0.85
CA PRO A 249 34.32 5.87 1.04
C PRO A 249 34.94 5.76 2.45
N ALA A 250 36.26 5.96 2.55
CA ALA A 250 37.02 5.71 3.79
C ALA A 250 36.54 6.57 4.98
N ASP A 251 36.08 7.79 4.73
CA ASP A 251 35.52 8.70 5.71
C ASP A 251 34.17 8.17 6.25
N VAL A 252 33.32 7.63 5.37
CA VAL A 252 32.06 7.00 5.74
C VAL A 252 32.29 5.72 6.55
N GLN A 253 33.26 4.88 6.12
CA GLN A 253 33.65 3.68 6.88
C GLN A 253 34.13 4.05 8.30
N THR A 254 34.86 5.14 8.45
CA THR A 254 35.38 5.59 9.74
C THR A 254 34.23 5.95 10.71
N VAL A 255 33.20 6.66 10.22
CA VAL A 255 32.03 7.01 11.04
C VAL A 255 31.23 5.78 11.42
N LEU A 256 30.95 4.89 10.47
CA LEU A 256 30.19 3.65 10.77
C LEU A 256 30.91 2.75 11.79
N ASN A 257 32.23 2.70 11.76
CA ASN A 257 33.02 1.91 12.71
C ASN A 257 33.13 2.59 14.10
N SER A 258 32.96 3.92 14.20
CA SER A 258 32.97 4.63 15.47
C SER A 258 31.66 4.46 16.24
N ASP A 259 30.52 4.42 15.57
CA ASP A 259 29.19 4.23 16.20
C ASP A 259 28.99 2.81 16.78
N THR A 260 29.73 1.81 16.28
CA THR A 260 29.64 0.44 16.82
C THR A 260 30.42 0.22 18.10
N SER A 261 31.23 1.19 18.55
CA SER A 261 32.05 1.05 19.76
C SER A 261 31.37 1.49 21.05
N ASP A 262 30.21 2.15 20.98
CA ASP A 262 29.52 2.68 22.16
C ASP A 262 28.37 1.78 22.69
N ASP A 263 28.01 0.70 21.99
CA ASP A 263 26.87 -0.17 22.37
C ASP A 263 27.27 -1.43 23.18
N ASP A 264 28.56 -1.66 23.45
CA ASP A 264 29.03 -2.83 24.22
C ASP A 264 29.34 -2.53 25.70
N GLY A 265 28.80 -1.48 26.28
CA GLY A 265 29.15 -1.09 27.64
C GLY A 265 28.04 -0.53 28.51
N ASN A 266 27.05 -1.29 28.92
CA ASN A 266 26.54 -1.31 30.29
C ASN A 266 25.20 -2.09 30.45
N ALA A 267 25.26 -3.39 30.51
CA ALA A 267 24.26 -4.20 31.19
C ALA A 267 24.87 -4.76 32.47
N GLN A 268 25.07 -3.91 33.47
CA GLN A 268 25.29 -4.40 34.84
C GLN A 268 23.94 -4.65 35.47
N THR A 269 23.66 -5.93 35.63
CA THR A 269 22.66 -6.48 36.56
C THR A 269 22.96 -6.04 37.96
N GLU A 270 22.11 -5.19 38.55
CA GLU A 270 22.03 -5.04 40.01
C GLU A 270 21.08 -6.12 40.55
N ASP A 271 21.70 -7.19 41.06
CA ASP A 271 21.09 -8.07 42.06
C ASP A 271 20.83 -7.27 43.33
N ALA A 272 19.58 -7.02 43.63
CA ALA A 272 19.17 -6.58 44.97
C ALA A 272 18.79 -7.79 45.81
N GLN A 273 19.70 -8.22 46.65
CA GLN A 273 19.40 -9.07 47.79
C GLN A 273 18.88 -8.21 48.95
N SER A 274 17.81 -8.72 49.56
CA SER A 274 17.43 -8.74 50.95
C SER A 274 17.33 -7.44 51.75
N GLU A 275 16.20 -7.11 52.27
CA GLU A 275 15.68 -7.49 53.65
C GLU A 275 14.19 -7.19 53.75
#